data_a73613efff0446dc1f8761537be4b383
#
_entry.id   a73613efff0446dc1f8761537be4b383
#
_cell.length_a   1.000
_cell.length_b   1.000
_cell.length_c   1.000
_cell.angle_alpha   90.00
_cell.angle_beta   90.00
_cell.angle_gamma   90.00
#
_symmetry.space_group_name_H-M   'P 1'
#
loop_
_entity.id
_entity.type
_entity.pdbx_description
1 polymer ?
#
loop_
_entity_poly.entity_id
_entity_poly.type
_entity_poly.pdbx_seq_one_letter_code
_entity_poly.pdbx_strand_id
1 'polypeptide(L)'
;MEKRQSEEKITIKLITPENMAEFVMLLTPADIFGISDGILNSFAACIGDEEIPASIVSAHIYPEHITVKRLFTLPEYRRQHLATALMDVIKSRPKEAMLPIYFFSAKNKEFEAFLNAAGFHEEDSKFCFVAGTFGDLVDMAAPEDTSEDIKIKSIMDVPKEIVADFIYHSPYDELIQFPDKATELPFFSEMSILSIQNKEIKAALLIEESDENIQITWAYGQEYIHLYNCFYYMKKILSLDFGTQTVIRCLCTNEKTKKSYSNLFKRHRIIRIHTYRFD
;
A
#
# COMPACT_ATOMS: atom_id res chain seq x y z
N MET A 1 -1.80 7.03 48.21
CA MET A 1 -2.81 6.08 47.66
C MET A 1 -2.51 5.96 46.17
N GLU A 2 -1.74 4.96 45.80
CA GLU A 2 -1.50 4.61 44.38
C GLU A 2 -2.81 4.01 43.85
N LYS A 3 -3.41 4.71 42.89
CA LYS A 3 -4.44 4.12 42.03
C LYS A 3 -3.75 2.98 41.24
N ARG A 4 -4.00 1.73 41.64
CA ARG A 4 -3.83 0.59 40.76
C ARG A 4 -4.67 0.90 39.54
N GLN A 5 -4.02 1.27 38.39
CA GLN A 5 -4.65 1.16 37.12
C GLN A 5 -5.05 -0.31 36.96
N SER A 6 -6.32 -0.59 36.96
CA SER A 6 -6.81 -1.90 36.54
C SER A 6 -6.34 -2.07 35.09
N GLU A 7 -5.56 -3.12 34.83
CA GLU A 7 -5.22 -3.49 33.47
C GLU A 7 -6.54 -3.67 32.72
N GLU A 8 -6.82 -2.76 31.81
CA GLU A 8 -8.04 -2.87 31.00
C GLU A 8 -7.92 -4.13 30.15
N LYS A 9 -8.98 -4.91 30.11
CA LYS A 9 -9.06 -6.16 29.35
C LYS A 9 -8.86 -5.86 27.86
N ILE A 10 -7.91 -6.52 27.23
CA ILE A 10 -7.67 -6.47 25.77
C ILE A 10 -8.25 -7.75 25.16
N THR A 11 -9.13 -7.59 24.19
CA THR A 11 -9.70 -8.67 23.37
C THR A 11 -9.24 -8.54 21.94
N ILE A 12 -8.74 -9.63 21.34
CA ILE A 12 -8.36 -9.64 19.93
C ILE A 12 -9.45 -10.31 19.10
N LYS A 13 -9.88 -9.64 18.05
CA LYS A 13 -10.89 -10.14 17.12
C LYS A 13 -10.33 -10.23 15.71
N LEU A 14 -10.59 -11.34 15.01
CA LEU A 14 -10.37 -11.46 13.58
C LEU A 14 -11.43 -10.61 12.87
N ILE A 15 -11.00 -9.78 11.92
CA ILE A 15 -11.90 -9.02 11.07
C ILE A 15 -12.21 -9.84 9.83
N THR A 16 -13.50 -10.05 9.58
CA THR A 16 -14.01 -10.78 8.42
C THR A 16 -15.02 -9.90 7.66
N PRO A 17 -15.40 -10.24 6.43
CA PRO A 17 -16.43 -9.49 5.71
C PRO A 17 -17.75 -9.34 6.50
N GLU A 18 -18.10 -10.34 7.34
CA GLU A 18 -19.36 -10.35 8.09
C GLU A 18 -19.37 -9.37 9.27
N ASN A 19 -18.21 -9.13 9.91
CA ASN A 19 -18.12 -8.26 11.09
C ASN A 19 -17.37 -6.95 10.84
N MET A 20 -16.91 -6.71 9.62
CA MET A 20 -16.07 -5.56 9.24
C MET A 20 -16.71 -4.20 9.59
N ALA A 21 -18.05 -4.11 9.54
CA ALA A 21 -18.77 -2.89 9.89
C ALA A 21 -18.52 -2.42 11.34
N GLU A 22 -18.21 -3.35 12.26
CA GLU A 22 -17.88 -3.02 13.66
C GLU A 22 -16.55 -2.25 13.79
N PHE A 23 -15.68 -2.36 12.78
CA PHE A 23 -14.30 -1.84 12.78
C PHE A 23 -14.07 -0.72 11.78
N VAL A 24 -15.13 -0.18 11.16
CA VAL A 24 -15.03 0.80 10.07
C VAL A 24 -14.14 2.01 10.41
N MET A 25 -14.14 2.46 11.67
CA MET A 25 -13.30 3.58 12.12
C MET A 25 -11.78 3.27 12.11
N LEU A 26 -11.42 2.00 12.08
CA LEU A 26 -10.03 1.54 12.02
C LEU A 26 -9.60 1.20 10.60
N LEU A 27 -10.53 1.03 9.66
CA LEU A 27 -10.27 0.50 8.33
C LEU A 27 -10.10 1.61 7.30
N THR A 28 -9.14 1.44 6.43
CA THR A 28 -9.04 2.21 5.19
C THR A 28 -9.84 1.51 4.07
N PRO A 29 -10.17 2.20 2.95
CA PRO A 29 -10.76 1.56 1.78
C PRO A 29 -9.93 0.34 1.30
N ALA A 30 -8.60 0.43 1.34
CA ALA A 30 -7.72 -0.68 0.96
C ALA A 30 -7.82 -1.88 1.93
N ASP A 31 -7.96 -1.63 3.25
CA ASP A 31 -8.21 -2.71 4.23
C ASP A 31 -9.56 -3.39 3.95
N ILE A 32 -10.63 -2.61 3.73
CA ILE A 32 -11.98 -3.11 3.46
C ILE A 32 -11.96 -4.04 2.26
N PHE A 33 -11.34 -3.58 1.18
CA PHE A 33 -11.23 -4.36 -0.04
C PHE A 33 -10.40 -5.63 0.15
N GLY A 34 -9.19 -5.49 0.73
CA GLY A 34 -8.29 -6.62 0.95
C GLY A 34 -8.88 -7.69 1.88
N ILE A 35 -9.71 -7.31 2.86
CA ILE A 35 -10.46 -8.24 3.73
C ILE A 35 -11.58 -8.92 2.93
N SER A 36 -12.34 -8.15 2.16
CA SER A 36 -13.47 -8.67 1.36
C SER A 36 -13.02 -9.68 0.31
N ASP A 37 -11.87 -9.47 -0.31
CA ASP A 37 -11.28 -10.36 -1.32
C ASP A 37 -10.43 -11.49 -0.71
N GLY A 38 -10.33 -11.57 0.64
CA GLY A 38 -9.55 -12.61 1.32
C GLY A 38 -8.03 -12.46 1.19
N ILE A 39 -7.55 -11.30 0.73
CA ILE A 39 -6.12 -11.00 0.52
C ILE A 39 -5.45 -10.62 1.84
N LEU A 40 -6.15 -9.87 2.71
CA LEU A 40 -5.63 -9.42 3.99
C LEU A 40 -6.20 -10.22 5.15
N ASN A 41 -5.32 -10.66 6.03
CA ASN A 41 -5.65 -11.15 7.35
C ASN A 41 -5.55 -9.98 8.33
N SER A 42 -6.67 -9.54 8.85
CA SER A 42 -6.75 -8.36 9.70
C SER A 42 -7.30 -8.71 11.08
N PHE A 43 -6.68 -8.14 12.11
CA PHE A 43 -7.10 -8.33 13.50
C PHE A 43 -7.27 -6.96 14.15
N ALA A 44 -8.32 -6.83 14.97
CA ALA A 44 -8.53 -5.67 15.82
C ALA A 44 -8.23 -6.02 17.29
N ALA A 45 -7.61 -5.08 18.00
CA ALA A 45 -7.55 -5.08 19.44
C ALA A 45 -8.62 -4.15 19.98
N CYS A 46 -9.51 -4.72 20.81
CA CYS A 46 -10.59 -4.04 21.48
C CYS A 46 -10.25 -3.91 22.97
N ILE A 47 -10.71 -2.80 23.58
CA ILE A 47 -10.39 -2.49 24.98
C ILE A 47 -11.65 -2.38 25.84
N GLY A 48 -11.53 -2.81 27.09
CA GLY A 48 -12.60 -2.77 28.08
C GLY A 48 -13.65 -3.86 27.91
N ASP A 49 -14.66 -3.84 28.78
CA ASP A 49 -15.75 -4.81 28.75
C ASP A 49 -16.73 -4.58 27.60
N GLU A 50 -16.80 -3.36 27.10
CA GLU A 50 -17.61 -2.98 25.93
C GLU A 50 -16.91 -3.34 24.59
N GLU A 51 -15.69 -3.86 24.66
CA GLU A 51 -14.88 -4.28 23.52
C GLU A 51 -14.74 -3.20 22.43
N ILE A 52 -14.41 -1.97 22.84
CA ILE A 52 -14.26 -0.82 21.95
C ILE A 52 -13.07 -1.05 20.99
N PRO A 53 -13.26 -1.05 19.67
CA PRO A 53 -12.17 -1.21 18.71
C PRO A 53 -11.19 -0.03 18.81
N ALA A 54 -9.90 -0.32 19.07
CA ALA A 54 -8.91 0.72 19.36
C ALA A 54 -7.61 0.59 18.54
N SER A 55 -7.32 -0.59 18.00
CA SER A 55 -6.13 -0.82 17.19
C SER A 55 -6.38 -1.89 16.14
N ILE A 56 -5.62 -1.85 15.05
CA ILE A 56 -5.70 -2.82 13.95
C ILE A 56 -4.31 -3.21 13.48
N VAL A 57 -4.16 -4.48 13.06
CA VAL A 57 -3.09 -4.96 12.20
C VAL A 57 -3.69 -5.62 10.97
N SER A 58 -3.17 -5.28 9.78
CA SER A 58 -3.50 -5.93 8.53
C SER A 58 -2.23 -6.51 7.92
N ALA A 59 -2.25 -7.79 7.58
CA ALA A 59 -1.11 -8.49 7.03
C ALA A 59 -1.49 -9.32 5.81
N HIS A 60 -0.62 -9.32 4.81
CA HIS A 60 -0.69 -10.24 3.68
C HIS A 60 0.24 -11.42 3.94
N ILE A 61 -0.26 -12.62 3.72
CA ILE A 61 0.49 -13.87 3.88
C ILE A 61 0.87 -14.36 2.50
N TYR A 62 2.15 -14.33 2.21
CA TYR A 62 2.73 -14.93 1.01
C TYR A 62 3.25 -16.34 1.32
N PRO A 63 3.52 -17.17 0.30
CA PRO A 63 4.08 -18.51 0.51
C PRO A 63 5.40 -18.51 1.29
N GLU A 64 6.24 -17.50 1.12
CA GLU A 64 7.60 -17.43 1.68
C GLU A 64 7.77 -16.43 2.82
N HIS A 65 6.80 -15.53 3.04
CA HIS A 65 6.88 -14.50 4.09
C HIS A 65 5.53 -13.88 4.39
N ILE A 66 5.52 -13.02 5.39
CA ILE A 66 4.37 -12.20 5.79
C ILE A 66 4.76 -10.74 5.67
N THR A 67 3.94 -9.94 5.02
CA THR A 67 4.10 -8.50 5.03
C THR A 67 3.01 -7.85 5.85
N VAL A 68 3.39 -7.14 6.91
CA VAL A 68 2.45 -6.30 7.63
C VAL A 68 2.25 -5.02 6.84
N LYS A 69 1.05 -4.85 6.31
CA LYS A 69 0.67 -3.69 5.48
C LYS A 69 0.32 -2.49 6.33
N ARG A 70 -0.31 -2.73 7.48
CA ARG A 70 -0.76 -1.68 8.38
C ARG A 70 -0.73 -2.15 9.83
N LEU A 71 -0.28 -1.26 10.70
CA LEU A 71 -0.44 -1.35 12.15
C LEU A 71 -0.82 0.05 12.63
N PHE A 72 -2.01 0.18 13.19
CA PHE A 72 -2.55 1.47 13.59
C PHE A 72 -3.25 1.36 14.94
N THR A 73 -3.04 2.36 15.79
CA THR A 73 -3.73 2.50 17.07
C THR A 73 -4.27 3.92 17.16
N LEU A 74 -5.55 4.06 17.49
CA LEU A 74 -6.18 5.35 17.71
C LEU A 74 -5.38 6.17 18.74
N PRO A 75 -5.18 7.47 18.51
CA PRO A 75 -4.29 8.30 19.34
C PRO A 75 -4.58 8.21 20.85
N GLU A 76 -5.85 8.20 21.24
CA GLU A 76 -6.34 8.14 22.63
C GLU A 76 -6.06 6.81 23.32
N TYR A 77 -5.83 5.72 22.56
CA TYR A 77 -5.55 4.37 23.08
C TYR A 77 -4.08 3.96 22.92
N ARG A 78 -3.19 4.89 22.52
CA ARG A 78 -1.76 4.60 22.43
C ARG A 78 -1.15 4.35 23.81
N ARG A 79 -0.03 3.61 23.83
CA ARG A 79 0.71 3.25 25.07
C ARG A 79 -0.06 2.31 26.03
N GLN A 80 -1.05 1.59 25.50
CA GLN A 80 -1.84 0.59 26.24
C GLN A 80 -1.57 -0.84 25.74
N HIS A 81 -0.41 -1.09 25.15
CA HIS A 81 0.05 -2.41 24.66
C HIS A 81 -0.81 -3.06 23.56
N LEU A 82 -1.77 -2.35 22.96
CA LEU A 82 -2.64 -2.90 21.92
C LEU A 82 -1.87 -3.34 20.68
N ALA A 83 -0.94 -2.51 20.18
CA ALA A 83 -0.08 -2.87 19.05
C ALA A 83 0.81 -4.07 19.34
N THR A 84 1.31 -4.20 20.59
CA THR A 84 2.09 -5.37 21.04
C THR A 84 1.23 -6.63 20.97
N ALA A 85 0.03 -6.59 21.55
CA ALA A 85 -0.89 -7.73 21.54
C ALA A 85 -1.25 -8.19 20.13
N LEU A 86 -1.47 -7.25 19.19
CA LEU A 86 -1.70 -7.56 17.79
C LEU A 86 -0.48 -8.20 17.12
N MET A 87 0.73 -7.70 17.40
CA MET A 87 1.95 -8.29 16.87
C MET A 87 2.21 -9.68 17.42
N ASP A 88 1.87 -9.94 18.67
CA ASP A 88 1.99 -11.27 19.27
C ASP A 88 1.07 -12.28 18.56
N VAL A 89 -0.11 -11.87 18.11
CA VAL A 89 -0.98 -12.70 17.26
C VAL A 89 -0.32 -13.03 15.93
N ILE A 90 0.25 -12.03 15.25
CA ILE A 90 0.95 -12.26 13.96
C ILE A 90 2.17 -13.19 14.13
N LYS A 91 2.87 -13.12 15.28
CA LYS A 91 4.04 -13.94 15.60
C LYS A 91 3.69 -15.35 16.12
N SER A 92 2.51 -15.52 16.75
CA SER A 92 2.12 -16.76 17.46
C SER A 92 1.74 -17.93 16.55
N ARG A 93 2.25 -17.96 15.33
CA ARG A 93 1.97 -19.02 14.36
C ARG A 93 2.65 -20.34 14.73
N PRO A 94 2.11 -21.49 14.24
CA PRO A 94 2.76 -22.78 14.45
C PRO A 94 4.22 -22.73 13.96
N LYS A 95 5.14 -23.27 14.74
CA LYS A 95 6.59 -23.28 14.43
C LYS A 95 6.92 -23.94 13.09
N GLU A 96 6.01 -24.72 12.53
CA GLU A 96 6.14 -25.38 11.24
C GLU A 96 5.97 -24.43 10.03
N ALA A 97 5.46 -23.19 10.29
CA ALA A 97 5.30 -22.14 9.29
C ALA A 97 5.98 -20.84 9.76
N MET A 98 7.25 -20.94 10.20
CA MET A 98 8.06 -19.78 10.59
C MET A 98 8.45 -18.98 9.34
N LEU A 99 7.49 -18.25 8.80
CA LEU A 99 7.73 -17.31 7.72
C LEU A 99 8.27 -16.01 8.31
N PRO A 100 9.33 -15.42 7.73
CA PRO A 100 9.79 -14.11 8.14
C PRO A 100 8.69 -13.07 7.99
N ILE A 101 8.64 -12.13 8.93
CA ILE A 101 7.65 -11.05 8.95
C ILE A 101 8.33 -9.75 8.59
N TYR A 102 7.82 -9.05 7.60
CA TYR A 102 8.36 -7.80 7.12
C TYR A 102 7.46 -6.61 7.41
N PHE A 103 8.08 -5.51 7.79
CA PHE A 103 7.50 -4.17 7.79
C PHE A 103 8.28 -3.26 6.85
N PHE A 104 7.56 -2.45 6.09
CA PHE A 104 8.12 -1.37 5.28
C PHE A 104 7.61 -0.03 5.82
N SER A 105 8.51 0.84 6.24
CA SER A 105 8.13 2.12 6.85
C SER A 105 9.07 3.25 6.46
N ALA A 106 8.53 4.45 6.35
CA ALA A 106 9.34 5.66 6.41
C ALA A 106 9.88 5.84 7.82
N LYS A 107 11.06 6.44 7.94
CA LYS A 107 11.73 6.61 9.24
C LYS A 107 10.87 7.35 10.26
N ASN A 108 10.56 6.66 11.36
CA ASN A 108 9.81 7.19 12.50
C ASN A 108 10.41 6.60 13.78
N LYS A 109 11.07 7.42 14.59
CA LYS A 109 11.78 6.99 15.78
C LYS A 109 10.93 6.22 16.80
N GLU A 110 9.66 6.60 16.96
CA GLU A 110 8.77 5.91 17.90
C GLU A 110 8.40 4.52 17.39
N PHE A 111 8.13 4.42 16.08
CA PHE A 111 7.81 3.15 15.44
C PHE A 111 9.04 2.23 15.38
N GLU A 112 10.22 2.76 15.07
CA GLU A 112 11.49 2.02 15.14
C GLU A 112 11.74 1.44 16.54
N ALA A 113 11.56 2.26 17.58
CA ALA A 113 11.71 1.80 18.96
C ALA A 113 10.71 0.69 19.31
N PHE A 114 9.49 0.79 18.83
CA PHE A 114 8.47 -0.25 18.99
C PHE A 114 8.87 -1.54 18.27
N LEU A 115 9.28 -1.48 17.00
CA LEU A 115 9.68 -2.64 16.23
C LEU A 115 10.90 -3.34 16.83
N ASN A 116 11.90 -2.57 17.27
CA ASN A 116 13.08 -3.11 17.95
C ASN A 116 12.69 -3.81 19.28
N ALA A 117 11.83 -3.19 20.07
CA ALA A 117 11.31 -3.81 21.31
C ALA A 117 10.48 -5.08 21.01
N ALA A 118 9.83 -5.14 19.86
CA ALA A 118 9.10 -6.31 19.39
C ALA A 118 10.00 -7.36 18.74
N GLY A 119 11.34 -7.17 18.70
CA GLY A 119 12.32 -8.14 18.20
C GLY A 119 12.57 -8.09 16.69
N PHE A 120 12.10 -7.04 16.02
CA PHE A 120 12.46 -6.81 14.62
C PHE A 120 13.85 -6.18 14.53
N HIS A 121 14.56 -6.50 13.46
CA HIS A 121 15.81 -5.86 13.10
C HIS A 121 15.69 -5.16 11.74
N GLU A 122 16.38 -4.04 11.59
CA GLU A 122 16.44 -3.29 10.33
C GLU A 122 17.36 -4.00 9.34
N GLU A 123 16.88 -4.16 8.10
CA GLU A 123 17.68 -4.62 6.96
C GLU A 123 17.96 -3.47 6.00
N ASP A 124 19.07 -3.57 5.26
CA ASP A 124 19.40 -2.60 4.22
C ASP A 124 18.33 -2.63 3.12
N SER A 125 17.61 -1.51 2.98
CA SER A 125 16.57 -1.34 1.98
C SER A 125 17.08 -0.51 0.79
N LYS A 126 16.90 -1.03 -0.42
CA LYS A 126 17.14 -0.30 -1.67
C LYS A 126 15.96 0.61 -2.06
N PHE A 127 14.88 0.56 -1.28
CA PHE A 127 13.61 1.18 -1.61
C PHE A 127 13.50 2.60 -1.09
N CYS A 128 12.87 3.45 -1.87
CA CYS A 128 12.53 4.80 -1.43
C CYS A 128 11.25 5.28 -2.12
N PHE A 129 10.65 6.33 -1.59
CA PHE A 129 9.69 7.12 -2.35
C PHE A 129 10.37 8.38 -2.90
N VAL A 130 10.07 8.70 -4.16
CA VAL A 130 10.15 10.06 -4.66
C VAL A 130 8.80 10.71 -4.38
N ALA A 131 8.77 11.78 -3.59
CA ALA A 131 7.55 12.44 -3.17
C ALA A 131 7.56 13.93 -3.55
N GLY A 132 6.47 14.39 -4.13
CA GLY A 132 6.20 15.78 -4.43
C GLY A 132 4.74 16.10 -4.19
N THR A 133 4.32 17.34 -4.44
CA THR A 133 2.90 17.67 -4.43
C THR A 133 2.33 17.61 -5.85
N PHE A 134 1.01 17.56 -5.97
CA PHE A 134 0.34 17.67 -7.26
C PHE A 134 0.75 18.96 -8.01
N GLY A 135 0.90 20.08 -7.28
CA GLY A 135 1.34 21.36 -7.84
C GLY A 135 2.80 21.35 -8.35
N ASP A 136 3.62 20.40 -7.87
CA ASP A 136 5.01 20.24 -8.32
C ASP A 136 5.15 19.33 -9.55
N LEU A 137 4.07 18.66 -10.00
CA LEU A 137 4.15 17.87 -11.24
C LEU A 137 4.55 18.74 -12.41
N VAL A 138 5.49 18.24 -13.21
CA VAL A 138 5.93 18.95 -14.44
C VAL A 138 4.75 19.12 -15.40
N ASP A 139 4.81 20.19 -16.21
CA ASP A 139 3.83 20.38 -17.25
C ASP A 139 4.07 19.35 -18.35
N MET A 140 3.02 18.60 -18.66
CA MET A 140 3.00 17.60 -19.71
C MET A 140 2.18 18.13 -20.87
N ALA A 141 2.76 18.12 -22.06
CA ALA A 141 2.01 18.41 -23.27
C ALA A 141 0.95 17.31 -23.48
N ALA A 142 -0.19 17.67 -24.08
CA ALA A 142 -1.11 16.64 -24.54
C ALA A 142 -0.36 15.68 -25.49
N PRO A 143 -0.58 14.37 -25.37
CA PRO A 143 -0.01 13.43 -26.32
C PRO A 143 -0.42 13.85 -27.72
N GLU A 144 0.55 13.90 -28.64
CA GLU A 144 0.21 14.06 -30.04
C GLU A 144 -0.69 12.87 -30.43
N ASP A 145 -1.78 13.16 -31.16
CA ASP A 145 -2.73 12.14 -31.66
C ASP A 145 -2.04 11.28 -32.74
N THR A 146 -1.10 10.47 -32.30
CA THR A 146 -0.25 9.68 -33.20
C THR A 146 -0.83 8.31 -33.56
N SER A 147 -1.92 7.88 -32.93
CA SER A 147 -2.74 6.76 -33.42
C SER A 147 -4.16 6.81 -32.87
N GLU A 148 -5.15 6.70 -33.74
CA GLU A 148 -6.57 6.60 -33.40
C GLU A 148 -6.89 5.36 -32.50
N ASP A 149 -5.91 4.47 -32.28
CA ASP A 149 -6.09 3.19 -31.61
C ASP A 149 -5.66 3.15 -30.14
N ILE A 150 -5.00 4.19 -29.62
CA ILE A 150 -4.59 4.22 -28.21
C ILE A 150 -5.78 4.66 -27.34
N LYS A 151 -6.20 3.80 -26.44
CA LYS A 151 -7.30 4.05 -25.49
C LYS A 151 -6.74 4.03 -24.07
N ILE A 152 -7.09 5.06 -23.31
CA ILE A 152 -6.82 5.11 -21.88
C ILE A 152 -8.08 4.68 -21.11
N LYS A 153 -7.93 3.77 -20.16
CA LYS A 153 -9.01 3.25 -19.34
C LYS A 153 -8.63 3.20 -17.88
N SER A 154 -9.61 3.30 -17.00
CA SER A 154 -9.45 2.86 -15.62
C SER A 154 -9.21 1.34 -15.58
N ILE A 155 -8.44 0.89 -14.60
CA ILE A 155 -8.25 -0.53 -14.35
C ILE A 155 -9.58 -1.26 -14.11
N MET A 156 -10.56 -0.54 -13.54
CA MET A 156 -11.89 -1.08 -13.24
C MET A 156 -12.73 -1.37 -14.50
N ASP A 157 -12.36 -0.76 -15.64
CA ASP A 157 -13.06 -0.95 -16.93
C ASP A 157 -12.55 -2.16 -17.72
N VAL A 158 -11.59 -2.91 -17.16
CA VAL A 158 -10.95 -4.05 -17.82
C VAL A 158 -11.10 -5.31 -16.95
N PRO A 159 -11.40 -6.48 -17.54
CA PRO A 159 -11.49 -7.73 -16.79
C PRO A 159 -10.21 -8.00 -15.98
N LYS A 160 -10.37 -8.36 -14.71
CA LYS A 160 -9.25 -8.56 -13.74
C LYS A 160 -8.22 -9.55 -14.28
N GLU A 161 -8.67 -10.60 -14.97
CA GLU A 161 -7.81 -11.65 -15.53
C GLU A 161 -6.85 -11.11 -16.59
N ILE A 162 -7.32 -10.16 -17.42
CA ILE A 162 -6.49 -9.54 -18.48
C ILE A 162 -5.45 -8.62 -17.85
N VAL A 163 -5.84 -7.86 -16.81
CA VAL A 163 -4.92 -7.00 -16.08
C VAL A 163 -3.87 -7.83 -15.35
N ALA A 164 -4.28 -8.89 -14.69
CA ALA A 164 -3.42 -9.80 -13.96
C ALA A 164 -2.39 -10.47 -14.89
N ASP A 165 -2.83 -10.94 -16.05
CA ASP A 165 -1.96 -11.54 -17.06
C ASP A 165 -0.89 -10.55 -17.56
N PHE A 166 -1.29 -9.30 -17.83
CA PHE A 166 -0.35 -8.25 -18.21
C PHE A 166 0.69 -7.97 -17.13
N ILE A 167 0.25 -7.83 -15.88
CA ILE A 167 1.15 -7.55 -14.74
C ILE A 167 2.11 -8.74 -14.53
N TYR A 168 1.59 -9.98 -14.55
CA TYR A 168 2.39 -11.18 -14.36
C TYR A 168 3.50 -11.35 -15.40
N HIS A 169 3.26 -10.97 -16.65
CA HIS A 169 4.25 -11.04 -17.72
C HIS A 169 5.12 -9.78 -17.86
N SER A 170 4.88 -8.76 -17.03
CA SER A 170 5.66 -7.52 -17.05
C SER A 170 6.83 -7.58 -16.06
N PRO A 171 7.95 -6.88 -16.33
CA PRO A 171 9.02 -6.75 -15.36
C PRO A 171 8.52 -6.07 -14.10
N TYR A 172 8.56 -6.77 -12.99
CA TYR A 172 8.27 -6.21 -11.67
C TYR A 172 9.43 -6.49 -10.73
N ASP A 173 9.57 -5.64 -9.75
CA ASP A 173 10.56 -5.80 -8.70
C ASP A 173 9.97 -6.61 -7.51
N GLU A 174 10.83 -7.32 -6.79
CA GLU A 174 10.49 -8.22 -5.67
C GLU A 174 9.60 -7.61 -4.58
N LEU A 175 9.53 -6.27 -4.50
CA LEU A 175 8.65 -5.59 -3.53
C LEU A 175 7.17 -5.57 -3.93
N ILE A 176 6.90 -5.63 -5.22
CA ILE A 176 5.55 -5.71 -5.73
C ILE A 176 5.30 -7.19 -5.96
N GLN A 177 5.09 -7.91 -4.88
CA GLN A 177 4.69 -9.30 -4.99
C GLN A 177 3.22 -9.34 -5.33
N PHE A 178 2.97 -9.61 -6.61
CA PHE A 178 1.66 -10.02 -7.03
C PHE A 178 1.44 -11.47 -6.57
N PRO A 179 0.26 -11.81 -6.08
CA PRO A 179 -0.05 -13.17 -5.69
C PRO A 179 0.17 -14.12 -6.89
N ASP A 180 0.61 -15.35 -6.62
CA ASP A 180 0.94 -16.38 -7.63
C ASP A 180 -0.22 -16.76 -8.55
N LYS A 181 -1.42 -16.26 -8.28
CA LYS A 181 -2.62 -16.51 -9.10
C LYS A 181 -3.12 -15.22 -9.70
N ALA A 182 -3.25 -15.23 -11.01
CA ALA A 182 -3.78 -14.13 -11.83
C ALA A 182 -5.17 -13.58 -11.40
N THR A 183 -5.85 -14.23 -10.48
CA THR A 183 -7.15 -13.82 -9.94
C THR A 183 -7.06 -12.96 -8.67
N GLU A 184 -5.89 -12.85 -8.06
CA GLU A 184 -5.68 -12.19 -6.77
C GLU A 184 -4.89 -10.89 -6.93
N LEU A 185 -5.34 -9.98 -7.79
CA LEU A 185 -4.74 -8.64 -7.88
C LEU A 185 -4.95 -7.91 -6.55
N PRO A 186 -3.88 -7.30 -5.98
CA PRO A 186 -4.06 -6.35 -4.90
C PRO A 186 -5.00 -5.22 -5.36
N PHE A 187 -5.71 -4.63 -4.42
CA PHE A 187 -6.60 -3.52 -4.73
C PHE A 187 -5.79 -2.34 -5.25
N PHE A 188 -6.13 -1.92 -6.45
CA PHE A 188 -5.70 -0.64 -6.98
C PHE A 188 -6.91 0.28 -7.06
N SER A 189 -6.71 1.52 -6.65
CA SER A 189 -7.71 2.57 -6.78
C SER A 189 -8.26 2.61 -8.22
N GLU A 190 -9.54 2.97 -8.37
CA GLU A 190 -10.15 3.27 -9.68
C GLU A 190 -9.37 4.32 -10.49
N MET A 191 -8.48 5.07 -9.83
CA MET A 191 -7.52 5.99 -10.45
C MET A 191 -6.36 5.26 -11.14
N SER A 192 -6.19 3.95 -10.96
CA SER A 192 -5.20 3.18 -11.71
C SER A 192 -5.56 3.13 -13.18
N ILE A 193 -4.56 3.38 -14.02
CA ILE A 193 -4.75 3.71 -15.44
C ILE A 193 -4.03 2.70 -16.33
N LEU A 194 -4.71 2.27 -17.38
CA LEU A 194 -4.20 1.39 -18.40
C LEU A 194 -4.17 2.11 -19.75
N SER A 195 -3.09 1.93 -20.51
CA SER A 195 -3.01 2.28 -21.92
C SER A 195 -3.18 1.03 -22.77
N ILE A 196 -4.18 1.04 -23.63
CA ILE A 196 -4.58 -0.10 -24.46
C ILE A 196 -4.44 0.27 -25.93
N GLN A 197 -3.79 -0.58 -26.71
CA GLN A 197 -3.70 -0.48 -28.16
C GLN A 197 -3.91 -1.85 -28.79
N ASN A 198 -4.68 -1.91 -29.88
CA ASN A 198 -5.02 -3.17 -30.58
C ASN A 198 -5.62 -4.24 -29.63
N LYS A 199 -6.42 -3.82 -28.65
CA LYS A 199 -7.05 -4.64 -27.59
C LYS A 199 -6.05 -5.25 -26.59
N GLU A 200 -4.79 -4.88 -26.61
CA GLU A 200 -3.76 -5.32 -25.68
C GLU A 200 -3.38 -4.19 -24.72
N ILE A 201 -3.11 -4.51 -23.47
CA ILE A 201 -2.57 -3.56 -22.50
C ILE A 201 -1.11 -3.32 -22.86
N LYS A 202 -0.72 -2.07 -23.08
CA LYS A 202 0.65 -1.66 -23.42
C LYS A 202 1.37 -0.94 -22.28
N ALA A 203 0.62 -0.35 -21.35
CA ALA A 203 1.16 0.24 -20.14
C ALA A 203 0.11 0.21 -19.02
N ALA A 204 0.61 0.23 -17.78
CA ALA A 204 -0.21 0.40 -16.59
C ALA A 204 0.48 1.34 -15.59
N LEU A 205 -0.33 2.13 -14.91
CA LEU A 205 0.02 2.96 -13.78
C LEU A 205 -0.87 2.55 -12.61
N LEU A 206 -0.28 1.86 -11.62
CA LEU A 206 -1.01 1.34 -10.47
C LEU A 206 -0.93 2.34 -9.32
N ILE A 207 -2.09 2.71 -8.81
CA ILE A 207 -2.26 3.76 -7.82
C ILE A 207 -3.00 3.20 -6.61
N GLU A 208 -2.42 3.43 -5.44
CA GLU A 208 -3.08 3.27 -4.15
C GLU A 208 -3.44 4.64 -3.61
N GLU A 209 -4.62 4.76 -3.07
CA GLU A 209 -5.13 5.99 -2.47
C GLU A 209 -5.22 5.83 -0.95
N SER A 210 -4.80 6.84 -0.24
CA SER A 210 -5.00 7.00 1.20
C SER A 210 -5.54 8.39 1.49
N ASP A 211 -6.14 8.59 2.67
CA ASP A 211 -6.85 9.83 3.04
C ASP A 211 -6.08 11.13 2.77
N GLU A 212 -4.75 11.09 2.77
CA GLU A 212 -3.91 12.29 2.61
C GLU A 212 -2.93 12.20 1.43
N ASN A 213 -2.82 11.04 0.77
CA ASN A 213 -1.76 10.80 -0.20
C ASN A 213 -2.22 9.91 -1.34
N ILE A 214 -1.60 10.13 -2.49
CA ILE A 214 -1.69 9.26 -3.65
C ILE A 214 -0.36 8.54 -3.78
N GLN A 215 -0.38 7.23 -3.84
CA GLN A 215 0.82 6.42 -3.99
C GLN A 215 0.83 5.70 -5.34
N ILE A 216 1.81 6.01 -6.17
CA ILE A 216 2.12 5.23 -7.36
C ILE A 216 2.98 4.05 -6.91
N THR A 217 2.39 2.87 -6.88
CA THR A 217 3.05 1.64 -6.44
C THR A 217 3.83 0.99 -7.55
N TRP A 218 3.34 1.12 -8.79
CA TRP A 218 4.01 0.54 -9.95
C TRP A 218 3.63 1.28 -11.23
N ALA A 219 4.60 1.41 -12.13
CA ALA A 219 4.41 1.97 -13.45
C ALA A 219 5.27 1.20 -14.46
N TYR A 220 4.62 0.66 -15.45
CA TYR A 220 5.29 -0.06 -16.54
C TYR A 220 4.63 0.25 -17.88
N GLY A 221 5.45 0.36 -18.92
CA GLY A 221 5.00 0.49 -20.29
C GLY A 221 5.99 -0.18 -21.24
N GLN A 222 5.46 -0.94 -22.19
CA GLN A 222 6.26 -1.57 -23.25
C GLN A 222 7.00 -0.51 -24.07
N GLU A 223 6.34 0.63 -24.30
CA GLU A 223 6.91 1.80 -24.97
C GLU A 223 6.66 3.06 -24.16
N TYR A 224 7.57 4.03 -24.27
CA TYR A 224 7.51 5.29 -23.54
C TYR A 224 6.19 6.04 -23.75
N ILE A 225 5.66 6.07 -24.97
CA ILE A 225 4.44 6.83 -25.29
C ILE A 225 3.23 6.34 -24.49
N HIS A 226 3.08 5.04 -24.27
CA HIS A 226 1.98 4.47 -23.53
C HIS A 226 2.03 4.85 -22.05
N LEU A 227 3.24 4.79 -21.46
CA LEU A 227 3.43 5.19 -20.07
C LEU A 227 3.26 6.70 -19.89
N TYR A 228 3.75 7.50 -20.84
CA TYR A 228 3.53 8.95 -20.87
C TYR A 228 2.03 9.29 -20.87
N ASN A 229 1.25 8.61 -21.69
CA ASN A 229 -0.20 8.78 -21.75
C ASN A 229 -0.85 8.47 -20.39
N CYS A 230 -0.44 7.41 -19.71
CA CYS A 230 -0.94 7.11 -18.36
C CYS A 230 -0.66 8.26 -17.38
N PHE A 231 0.55 8.79 -17.35
CA PHE A 231 0.90 9.92 -16.48
C PHE A 231 0.16 11.22 -16.83
N TYR A 232 0.00 11.50 -18.13
CA TYR A 232 -0.76 12.66 -18.58
C TYR A 232 -2.22 12.59 -18.12
N TYR A 233 -2.87 11.44 -18.29
CA TYR A 233 -4.24 11.22 -17.86
C TYR A 233 -4.38 11.22 -16.33
N MET A 234 -3.44 10.63 -15.62
CA MET A 234 -3.38 10.72 -14.16
C MET A 234 -3.40 12.20 -13.72
N LYS A 235 -2.50 13.02 -14.29
CA LYS A 235 -2.46 14.46 -13.98
C LYS A 235 -3.79 15.15 -14.25
N LYS A 236 -4.47 14.79 -15.34
CA LYS A 236 -5.78 15.34 -15.72
C LYS A 236 -6.87 14.94 -14.69
N ILE A 237 -6.94 13.67 -14.29
CA ILE A 237 -7.88 13.19 -13.28
C ILE A 237 -7.61 13.89 -11.95
N LEU A 238 -6.37 13.90 -11.49
CA LEU A 238 -6.00 14.54 -10.23
C LEU A 238 -6.35 16.03 -10.19
N SER A 239 -6.33 16.71 -11.33
CA SER A 239 -6.69 18.13 -11.39
C SER A 239 -8.18 18.40 -11.14
N LEU A 240 -9.04 17.38 -11.22
CA LEU A 240 -10.48 17.50 -10.99
C LEU A 240 -10.83 17.28 -9.50
N ASP A 241 -10.12 16.34 -8.87
CA ASP A 241 -10.52 15.81 -7.56
C ASP A 241 -9.58 16.21 -6.42
N PHE A 242 -8.37 16.69 -6.74
CA PHE A 242 -7.32 16.91 -5.75
C PHE A 242 -6.74 18.34 -5.78
N GLY A 243 -6.45 18.86 -4.61
CA GLY A 243 -5.79 20.16 -4.44
C GLY A 243 -4.28 20.11 -4.78
N THR A 244 -3.71 21.28 -5.09
CA THR A 244 -2.28 21.41 -5.44
C THR A 244 -1.32 20.94 -4.33
N GLN A 245 -1.79 20.85 -3.09
CA GLN A 245 -1.00 20.39 -1.92
C GLN A 245 -1.07 18.89 -1.70
N THR A 246 -1.92 18.16 -2.42
CA THR A 246 -2.00 16.69 -2.32
C THR A 246 -0.64 16.07 -2.59
N VAL A 247 -0.18 15.23 -1.67
CA VAL A 247 1.12 14.58 -1.78
C VAL A 247 1.02 13.37 -2.69
N ILE A 248 1.91 13.29 -3.67
CA ILE A 248 2.09 12.12 -4.53
C ILE A 248 3.40 11.45 -4.16
N ARG A 249 3.35 10.14 -3.92
CA ARG A 249 4.51 9.31 -3.63
C ARG A 249 4.67 8.27 -4.73
N CYS A 250 5.88 8.15 -5.27
CA CYS A 250 6.21 7.14 -6.28
C CYS A 250 7.18 6.13 -5.66
N LEU A 251 6.79 4.88 -5.55
CA LEU A 251 7.64 3.81 -5.04
C LEU A 251 8.76 3.52 -6.02
N CYS A 252 9.99 3.62 -5.55
CA CYS A 252 11.20 3.37 -6.32
C CYS A 252 11.89 2.12 -5.78
N THR A 253 12.10 1.16 -6.65
CA THR A 253 12.70 -0.13 -6.34
C THR A 253 14.16 -0.19 -6.80
N ASN A 254 14.57 0.76 -7.67
CA ASN A 254 15.93 0.88 -8.19
C ASN A 254 16.26 2.31 -8.63
N GLU A 255 17.53 2.58 -8.95
CA GLU A 255 17.99 3.91 -9.35
C GLU A 255 17.36 4.40 -10.68
N LYS A 256 16.98 3.50 -11.59
CA LYS A 256 16.32 3.87 -12.86
C LYS A 256 14.92 4.42 -12.58
N THR A 257 14.10 3.72 -11.79
CA THR A 257 12.76 4.18 -11.40
C THR A 257 12.84 5.46 -10.59
N LYS A 258 13.79 5.58 -9.67
CA LYS A 258 14.04 6.78 -8.87
C LYS A 258 14.35 7.99 -9.77
N LYS A 259 15.24 7.84 -10.76
CA LYS A 259 15.55 8.91 -11.71
C LYS A 259 14.33 9.29 -12.55
N SER A 260 13.57 8.30 -13.03
CA SER A 260 12.37 8.53 -13.83
C SER A 260 11.31 9.30 -13.03
N TYR A 261 11.03 8.89 -11.82
CA TYR A 261 10.05 9.57 -10.98
C TYR A 261 10.51 10.94 -10.49
N SER A 262 11.81 11.14 -10.24
CA SER A 262 12.36 12.46 -9.91
C SER A 262 12.09 13.48 -11.01
N ASN A 263 12.06 13.05 -12.27
CA ASN A 263 11.77 13.91 -13.41
C ASN A 263 10.27 14.27 -13.56
N LEU A 264 9.37 13.61 -12.83
CA LEU A 264 7.95 13.95 -12.84
C LEU A 264 7.63 15.22 -12.04
N PHE A 265 8.54 15.65 -11.17
CA PHE A 265 8.29 16.77 -10.27
C PHE A 265 9.30 17.90 -10.49
N LYS A 266 8.83 19.14 -10.49
CA LYS A 266 9.68 20.36 -10.48
C LYS A 266 10.46 20.44 -9.16
N ARG A 267 9.84 20.00 -8.06
CA ARG A 267 10.44 19.88 -6.72
C ARG A 267 10.00 18.58 -6.11
N HIS A 268 10.93 17.82 -5.55
CA HIS A 268 10.65 16.56 -4.89
C HIS A 268 11.58 16.34 -3.68
N ARG A 269 11.19 15.40 -2.86
CA ARG A 269 12.03 14.85 -1.77
C ARG A 269 12.12 13.34 -1.93
N ILE A 270 13.24 12.79 -1.48
CA ILE A 270 13.43 11.33 -1.42
C ILE A 270 13.18 10.90 0.02
N ILE A 271 12.24 9.98 0.20
CA ILE A 271 11.89 9.39 1.49
C ILE A 271 12.40 7.95 1.46
N ARG A 272 13.44 7.64 2.24
CA ARG A 272 13.95 6.28 2.34
C ARG A 272 12.91 5.41 3.02
N ILE A 273 12.70 4.21 2.49
CA ILE A 273 11.89 3.16 3.11
C ILE A 273 12.86 2.27 3.88
N HIS A 274 12.55 2.01 5.13
CA HIS A 274 13.27 1.09 5.97
C HIS A 274 12.54 -0.24 5.99
N THR A 275 13.27 -1.33 5.82
CA THR A 275 12.74 -2.69 5.91
C THR A 275 13.09 -3.24 7.28
N TYR A 276 12.09 -3.75 7.99
CA TYR A 276 12.26 -4.39 9.29
C TYR A 276 11.83 -5.84 9.16
N ARG A 277 12.65 -6.75 9.67
CA ARG A 277 12.42 -8.19 9.60
C ARG A 277 12.39 -8.81 10.99
N PHE A 278 11.48 -9.76 11.17
CA PHE A 278 11.41 -10.68 12.29
C PHE A 278 11.45 -12.11 11.74
N ASP A 279 12.37 -12.96 12.28
CA ASP A 279 12.57 -14.36 11.88
C ASP A 279 11.73 -15.32 12.70
#